data_5d14fe99b74a8f74595df7a0774356da
#
_entry.id   5d14fe99b74a8f74595df7a0774356da
#
_cell.length_a   1.000
_cell.length_b   1.000
_cell.length_c   1.000
_cell.angle_alpha   90.00
_cell.angle_beta   90.00
_cell.angle_gamma   90.00
#
_symmetry.space_group_name_H-M   'P 1'
#
loop_
_entity.id
_entity.type
_entity.pdbx_description
1 polymer ?
#
loop_
_entity_poly.entity_id
_entity_poly.type
_entity_poly.pdbx_seq_one_letter_code
_entity_poly.pdbx_strand_id
1 'polypeptide(L)'
;MKKFFFAVAALVLPCVLVSNAFAADREHTLKVYNWADYIDMNVLNGFPAWYYEQTGEQVEVLYQTFDINESMLTEIEVGHEDYDVICPSEYIIERMLRNKLLQPINKNFGNTPDYTKLVSPFAVDKFQQMAPDTNTCVADYTVGYMWGTTGILYNTA
;
A
#
# COMPACT_ATOMS: atom_id res chain seq x y z
N MET A 1 -8.28 68.76 40.74
CA MET A 1 -8.04 68.17 39.41
C MET A 1 -7.88 66.67 39.61
N LYS A 2 -8.95 65.90 39.31
CA LYS A 2 -8.94 64.40 39.42
C LYS A 2 -8.62 63.81 38.06
N LYS A 3 -7.48 63.11 37.96
CA LYS A 3 -7.09 62.41 36.74
C LYS A 3 -7.77 61.04 36.74
N PHE A 4 -8.68 60.82 35.79
CA PHE A 4 -9.25 59.49 35.48
C PHE A 4 -8.26 58.70 34.60
N PHE A 5 -7.77 57.58 35.09
CA PHE A 5 -7.07 56.59 34.30
C PHE A 5 -8.10 55.58 33.77
N PHE A 6 -8.30 55.57 32.46
CA PHE A 6 -9.01 54.50 31.78
C PHE A 6 -8.05 53.34 31.52
N ALA A 7 -8.23 52.22 32.20
CA ALA A 7 -7.56 50.99 31.90
C ALA A 7 -8.36 50.25 30.81
N VAL A 8 -7.83 50.22 29.61
CA VAL A 8 -8.33 49.35 28.51
C VAL A 8 -7.77 47.94 28.71
N ALA A 9 -8.58 47.06 29.24
CA ALA A 9 -8.28 45.65 29.30
C ALA A 9 -8.50 45.05 27.90
N ALA A 10 -7.42 44.81 27.15
CA ALA A 10 -7.46 44.07 25.91
C ALA A 10 -7.66 42.56 26.22
N LEU A 11 -8.86 42.07 25.96
CA LEU A 11 -9.21 40.66 26.07
C LEU A 11 -8.60 39.94 24.86
N VAL A 12 -7.41 39.39 25.03
CA VAL A 12 -6.80 38.48 24.02
C VAL A 12 -7.46 37.12 24.18
N LEU A 13 -8.42 36.84 23.31
CA LEU A 13 -9.04 35.52 23.17
C LEU A 13 -8.02 34.62 22.44
N PRO A 14 -7.48 33.54 23.06
CA PRO A 14 -6.66 32.59 22.32
C PRO A 14 -7.60 31.85 21.40
N CYS A 15 -7.51 32.14 20.11
CA CYS A 15 -8.09 31.29 19.05
C CYS A 15 -7.29 30.01 19.03
N VAL A 16 -7.69 29.01 19.80
CA VAL A 16 -7.19 27.66 19.72
C VAL A 16 -7.77 27.10 18.42
N LEU A 17 -7.02 27.22 17.35
CA LEU A 17 -7.24 26.43 16.14
C LEU A 17 -6.96 24.97 16.53
N VAL A 18 -8.01 24.27 16.92
CA VAL A 18 -7.98 22.82 16.98
C VAL A 18 -7.89 22.35 15.55
N SER A 19 -6.66 22.22 15.03
CA SER A 19 -6.38 21.42 13.86
C SER A 19 -6.69 19.99 14.28
N ASN A 20 -7.91 19.52 14.02
CA ASN A 20 -8.16 18.10 13.95
C ASN A 20 -7.35 17.57 12.75
N ALA A 21 -6.06 17.36 12.94
CA ALA A 21 -5.34 16.40 12.16
C ALA A 21 -6.00 15.05 12.51
N PHE A 22 -6.92 14.61 11.66
CA PHE A 22 -7.28 13.21 11.63
C PHE A 22 -5.99 12.50 11.32
N ALA A 23 -5.28 12.02 12.35
CA ALA A 23 -4.33 10.95 12.17
C ALA A 23 -5.18 9.81 11.61
N ALA A 24 -4.93 9.44 10.34
CA ALA A 24 -5.60 8.31 9.73
C ALA A 24 -5.50 7.15 10.73
N ASP A 25 -6.63 6.60 11.14
CA ASP A 25 -6.66 5.47 12.06
C ASP A 25 -6.01 4.29 11.36
N ARG A 26 -4.83 3.87 11.82
CA ARG A 26 -4.02 2.86 11.16
C ARG A 26 -4.77 1.53 11.00
N GLU A 27 -5.65 1.21 11.92
CA GLU A 27 -6.45 -0.02 11.86
C GLU A 27 -7.48 0.00 10.73
N HIS A 28 -7.92 1.18 10.32
CA HIS A 28 -8.90 1.37 9.24
C HIS A 28 -8.29 1.98 7.99
N THR A 29 -6.96 1.92 7.85
CA THR A 29 -6.24 2.48 6.71
C THR A 29 -5.51 1.38 5.95
N LEU A 30 -5.83 1.22 4.66
CA LEU A 30 -5.10 0.35 3.72
C LEU A 30 -4.06 1.18 2.97
N LYS A 31 -2.78 0.95 3.25
CA LYS A 31 -1.64 1.61 2.57
C LYS A 31 -1.18 0.77 1.40
N VAL A 32 -1.35 1.29 0.19
CA VAL A 32 -1.00 0.62 -1.08
C VAL A 32 0.13 1.37 -1.76
N TYR A 33 1.19 0.65 -2.15
CA TYR A 33 2.34 1.21 -2.86
C TYR A 33 2.54 0.48 -4.19
N ASN A 34 2.31 1.18 -5.30
CA ASN A 34 2.25 0.59 -6.62
C ASN A 34 3.04 1.42 -7.64
N TRP A 35 3.24 0.88 -8.85
CA TRP A 35 3.73 1.64 -9.99
C TRP A 35 2.75 2.75 -10.37
N ALA A 36 3.28 3.86 -10.88
CA ALA A 36 2.46 4.87 -11.52
C ALA A 36 1.66 4.26 -12.69
N ASP A 37 0.42 4.68 -12.85
CA ASP A 37 -0.50 4.28 -13.93
C ASP A 37 -0.83 2.77 -14.02
N TYR A 38 -0.60 2.01 -12.96
CA TYR A 38 -0.81 0.55 -12.93
C TYR A 38 -2.16 0.14 -12.33
N ILE A 39 -3.06 1.07 -12.04
CA ILE A 39 -4.40 0.77 -11.52
C ILE A 39 -5.43 1.74 -12.11
N ASP A 40 -6.64 1.24 -12.33
CA ASP A 40 -7.78 2.12 -12.62
C ASP A 40 -8.23 2.80 -11.32
N MET A 41 -8.29 4.13 -11.34
CA MET A 41 -8.72 4.94 -10.19
C MET A 41 -10.14 4.60 -9.73
N ASN A 42 -11.01 4.09 -10.62
CA ASN A 42 -12.34 3.63 -10.23
C ASN A 42 -12.27 2.43 -9.26
N VAL A 43 -11.26 1.57 -9.39
CA VAL A 43 -11.03 0.45 -8.46
C VAL A 43 -10.69 0.99 -7.07
N LEU A 44 -9.75 1.94 -6.99
CA LEU A 44 -9.38 2.56 -5.71
C LEU A 44 -10.55 3.27 -5.05
N ASN A 45 -11.29 4.07 -5.82
CA ASN A 45 -12.43 4.82 -5.30
C ASN A 45 -13.61 3.91 -4.91
N GLY A 46 -13.77 2.78 -5.57
CA GLY A 46 -14.84 1.82 -5.30
C GLY A 46 -14.51 0.84 -4.17
N PHE A 47 -13.22 0.64 -3.85
CA PHE A 47 -12.78 -0.37 -2.89
C PHE A 47 -13.38 -0.18 -1.48
N PRO A 48 -13.42 1.02 -0.88
CA PRO A 48 -13.98 1.20 0.47
C PRO A 48 -15.44 0.77 0.57
N ALA A 49 -16.26 1.09 -0.44
CA ALA A 49 -17.67 0.68 -0.46
C ALA A 49 -17.81 -0.84 -0.60
N TRP A 50 -17.05 -1.45 -1.53
CA TRP A 50 -17.03 -2.90 -1.69
C TRP A 50 -16.56 -3.61 -0.42
N TYR A 51 -15.49 -3.11 0.23
CA TYR A 51 -14.97 -3.70 1.46
C TYR A 51 -16.01 -3.66 2.59
N TYR A 52 -16.68 -2.52 2.73
CA TYR A 52 -17.76 -2.39 3.70
C TYR A 52 -18.91 -3.38 3.45
N GLU A 53 -19.30 -3.59 2.20
CA GLU A 53 -20.34 -4.59 1.85
C GLU A 53 -19.91 -6.02 2.20
N GLN A 54 -18.62 -6.35 2.13
CA GLN A 54 -18.11 -7.68 2.42
C GLN A 54 -17.89 -7.93 3.92
N THR A 55 -17.45 -6.91 4.67
CA THR A 55 -16.95 -7.07 6.04
C THR A 55 -17.79 -6.33 7.08
N GLY A 56 -18.50 -5.28 6.69
CA GLY A 56 -19.16 -4.34 7.60
C GLY A 56 -18.21 -3.32 8.21
N GLU A 57 -16.94 -3.31 7.84
CA GLU A 57 -15.91 -2.40 8.34
C GLU A 57 -15.61 -1.30 7.32
N GLN A 58 -15.34 -0.09 7.81
CA GLN A 58 -14.91 1.01 6.96
C GLN A 58 -13.39 0.98 6.79
N VAL A 59 -12.92 1.34 5.61
CA VAL A 59 -11.48 1.46 5.31
C VAL A 59 -11.22 2.71 4.49
N GLU A 60 -10.14 3.41 4.80
CA GLU A 60 -9.57 4.46 3.96
C GLU A 60 -8.40 3.88 3.16
N VAL A 61 -8.30 4.20 1.87
CA VAL A 61 -7.18 3.75 1.02
C VAL A 61 -6.19 4.89 0.84
N LEU A 62 -4.98 4.71 1.35
CA LEU A 62 -3.84 5.58 1.07
C LEU A 62 -3.02 4.95 -0.07
N TYR A 63 -3.12 5.55 -1.25
CA TYR A 63 -2.44 5.07 -2.44
C TYR A 63 -1.23 5.93 -2.76
N GLN A 64 -0.06 5.31 -2.82
CA GLN A 64 1.21 5.93 -3.19
C GLN A 64 1.80 5.22 -4.41
N THR A 65 2.65 5.93 -5.16
CA THR A 65 3.28 5.39 -6.36
C THR A 65 4.79 5.52 -6.31
N PHE A 66 5.48 4.60 -6.97
CA PHE A 66 6.91 4.64 -7.20
C PHE A 66 7.22 4.42 -8.69
N ASP A 67 8.42 4.85 -9.11
CA ASP A 67 8.92 4.69 -10.47
C ASP A 67 10.14 3.76 -10.54
N ILE A 68 10.77 3.48 -9.39
CA ILE A 68 12.00 2.70 -9.31
C ILE A 68 11.89 1.69 -8.16
N ASN A 69 12.02 0.41 -8.46
CA ASN A 69 11.96 -0.69 -7.49
C ASN A 69 12.94 -0.52 -6.32
N GLU A 70 14.18 -0.11 -6.60
CA GLU A 70 15.25 0.01 -5.61
C GLU A 70 14.97 1.15 -4.63
N SER A 71 14.40 2.25 -5.11
CA SER A 71 14.00 3.37 -4.25
C SER A 71 12.86 2.96 -3.31
N MET A 72 11.83 2.29 -3.86
CA MET A 72 10.72 1.74 -3.09
C MET A 72 11.23 0.79 -2.00
N LEU A 73 12.13 -0.15 -2.36
CA LEU A 73 12.67 -1.10 -1.40
C LEU A 73 13.49 -0.40 -0.31
N THR A 74 14.24 0.65 -0.65
CA THR A 74 15.00 1.44 0.33
C THR A 74 14.08 2.15 1.33
N GLU A 75 12.96 2.68 0.88
CA GLU A 75 11.96 3.29 1.77
C GLU A 75 11.40 2.28 2.78
N ILE A 76 11.19 1.04 2.36
CA ILE A 76 10.71 -0.03 3.24
C ILE A 76 11.82 -0.49 4.20
N GLU A 77 13.03 -0.78 3.68
CA GLU A 77 14.12 -1.34 4.48
C GLU A 77 14.73 -0.33 5.46
N VAL A 78 14.90 0.91 5.05
CA VAL A 78 15.60 1.97 5.81
C VAL A 78 14.61 2.96 6.42
N GLY A 79 13.57 3.33 5.68
CA GLY A 79 12.54 4.25 6.15
C GLY A 79 11.57 3.59 7.13
N HIS A 80 11.54 2.26 7.21
CA HIS A 80 10.60 1.48 8.03
C HIS A 80 9.12 1.84 7.76
N GLU A 81 8.83 2.14 6.49
CA GLU A 81 7.46 2.41 6.06
C GLU A 81 6.61 1.13 6.13
N ASP A 82 5.43 1.26 6.68
CA ASP A 82 4.51 0.15 6.98
C ASP A 82 3.39 0.05 5.92
N TYR A 83 3.71 -0.40 4.72
CA TYR A 83 2.71 -0.67 3.69
C TYR A 83 2.00 -2.00 3.93
N ASP A 84 0.69 -2.05 3.61
CA ASP A 84 -0.11 -3.28 3.65
C ASP A 84 -0.01 -4.05 2.34
N VAL A 85 0.04 -3.33 1.22
CA VAL A 85 0.15 -3.91 -0.12
C VAL A 85 1.19 -3.17 -0.93
N ILE A 86 2.10 -3.92 -1.52
CA ILE A 86 3.12 -3.40 -2.45
C ILE A 86 3.09 -4.19 -3.75
N CYS A 87 3.40 -3.54 -4.88
CA CYS A 87 3.40 -4.16 -6.21
C CYS A 87 4.76 -4.04 -6.92
N PRO A 88 5.82 -4.68 -6.43
CA PRO A 88 7.13 -4.64 -7.07
C PRO A 88 7.28 -5.64 -8.22
N SER A 89 8.40 -5.56 -8.91
CA SER A 89 8.82 -6.60 -9.85
C SER A 89 9.28 -7.87 -9.12
N GLU A 90 9.27 -9.00 -9.84
CA GLU A 90 9.54 -10.33 -9.29
C GLU A 90 10.88 -10.45 -8.56
N TYR A 91 11.96 -9.86 -9.09
CA TYR A 91 13.30 -9.94 -8.46
C TYR A 91 13.37 -9.19 -7.11
N ILE A 92 12.53 -8.17 -6.93
CA ILE A 92 12.40 -7.48 -5.65
C ILE A 92 11.62 -8.35 -4.66
N ILE A 93 10.58 -9.06 -5.12
CA ILE A 93 9.83 -10.01 -4.27
C ILE A 93 10.78 -11.08 -3.73
N GLU A 94 11.64 -11.65 -4.58
CA GLU A 94 12.66 -12.62 -4.14
C GLU A 94 13.55 -12.02 -3.04
N ARG A 95 14.03 -10.79 -3.21
CA ARG A 95 14.85 -10.10 -2.23
C ARG A 95 14.09 -9.84 -0.92
N MET A 96 12.84 -9.41 -1.01
CA MET A 96 12.00 -9.17 0.17
C MET A 96 11.71 -10.46 0.94
N LEU A 97 11.49 -11.59 0.26
CA LEU A 97 11.35 -12.90 0.89
C LEU A 97 12.62 -13.31 1.63
N ARG A 98 13.80 -13.13 1.02
CA ARG A 98 15.10 -13.39 1.66
C ARG A 98 15.31 -12.56 2.93
N ASN A 99 14.89 -11.31 2.89
CA ASN A 99 15.03 -10.35 4.01
C ASN A 99 13.87 -10.42 5.01
N LYS A 100 12.89 -11.33 4.80
CA LYS A 100 11.72 -11.51 5.67
C LYS A 100 10.88 -10.24 5.85
N LEU A 101 10.75 -9.47 4.79
CA LEU A 101 9.98 -8.22 4.76
C LEU A 101 8.49 -8.43 4.44
N LEU A 102 8.12 -9.63 3.98
CA LEU A 102 6.75 -9.96 3.61
C LEU A 102 6.06 -10.77 4.72
N GLN A 103 4.78 -10.50 4.92
CA GLN A 103 3.90 -11.26 5.80
C GLN A 103 3.11 -12.30 4.98
N PRO A 104 2.85 -13.49 5.53
CA PRO A 104 1.98 -14.46 4.88
C PRO A 104 0.57 -13.89 4.68
N ILE A 105 -0.01 -14.16 3.52
CA ILE A 105 -1.39 -13.78 3.21
C ILE A 105 -2.34 -14.65 4.04
N ASN A 106 -3.28 -14.00 4.72
CA ASN A 106 -4.38 -14.73 5.36
C ASN A 106 -5.31 -15.30 4.29
N LYS A 107 -5.35 -16.62 4.19
CA LYS A 107 -6.19 -17.35 3.20
C LYS A 107 -7.63 -17.55 3.65
N ASN A 108 -8.03 -17.00 4.77
CA ASN A 108 -9.43 -16.95 5.16
C ASN A 108 -10.13 -15.78 4.47
N PHE A 109 -10.67 -16.04 3.30
CA PHE A 109 -11.31 -15.00 2.48
C PHE A 109 -12.73 -14.63 2.94
N GLY A 110 -13.30 -15.34 3.93
CA GLY A 110 -14.66 -15.10 4.37
C GLY A 110 -15.66 -15.24 3.22
N ASN A 111 -16.34 -14.14 2.91
CA ASN A 111 -17.30 -14.05 1.80
C ASN A 111 -16.68 -13.55 0.48
N THR A 112 -15.37 -13.28 0.47
CA THR A 112 -14.67 -12.78 -0.73
C THR A 112 -14.25 -13.94 -1.65
N PRO A 113 -14.06 -13.69 -2.96
CA PRO A 113 -13.57 -14.72 -3.88
C PRO A 113 -12.17 -15.20 -3.49
N ASP A 114 -11.98 -16.52 -3.54
CA ASP A 114 -10.66 -17.13 -3.36
C ASP A 114 -9.80 -16.89 -4.61
N TYR A 115 -8.88 -15.93 -4.54
CA TYR A 115 -8.01 -15.56 -5.66
C TYR A 115 -7.11 -16.71 -6.11
N THR A 116 -6.77 -17.65 -5.22
CA THR A 116 -5.90 -18.78 -5.59
C THR A 116 -6.50 -19.65 -6.70
N LYS A 117 -7.83 -19.63 -6.83
CA LYS A 117 -8.56 -20.32 -7.92
C LYS A 117 -8.61 -19.51 -9.21
N LEU A 118 -8.30 -18.20 -9.14
CA LEU A 118 -8.34 -17.28 -10.27
C LEU A 118 -6.97 -17.11 -10.95
N VAL A 119 -5.90 -17.46 -10.24
CA VAL A 119 -4.52 -17.31 -10.75
C VAL A 119 -4.20 -18.48 -11.69
N SER A 120 -3.64 -18.17 -12.86
CA SER A 120 -3.16 -19.18 -13.81
C SER A 120 -2.10 -20.10 -13.18
N PRO A 121 -2.17 -21.42 -13.35
CA PRO A 121 -1.13 -22.36 -12.92
C PRO A 121 0.26 -21.97 -13.42
N PHE A 122 0.35 -21.47 -14.66
CA PHE A 122 1.60 -20.97 -15.23
C PHE A 122 2.21 -19.83 -14.40
N ALA A 123 1.37 -18.89 -13.92
CA ALA A 123 1.83 -17.79 -13.07
C ALA A 123 2.31 -18.31 -11.70
N VAL A 124 1.60 -19.27 -11.11
CA VAL A 124 1.99 -19.91 -9.85
C VAL A 124 3.37 -20.60 -10.00
N ASP A 125 3.61 -21.35 -11.06
CA ASP A 125 4.89 -21.99 -11.32
C ASP A 125 6.03 -20.97 -11.50
N LYS A 126 5.75 -19.85 -12.16
CA LYS A 126 6.71 -18.75 -12.31
C LYS A 126 7.02 -18.06 -10.97
N PHE A 127 6.03 -17.85 -10.14
CA PHE A 127 6.26 -17.28 -8.80
C PHE A 127 7.10 -18.20 -7.94
N GLN A 128 6.89 -19.52 -8.01
CA GLN A 128 7.68 -20.46 -7.22
C GLN A 128 9.18 -20.43 -7.56
N GLN A 129 9.56 -20.00 -8.78
CA GLN A 129 10.96 -19.81 -9.17
C GLN A 129 11.65 -18.68 -8.38
N MET A 130 10.89 -17.78 -7.76
CA MET A 130 11.41 -16.69 -6.89
C MET A 130 11.64 -17.14 -5.45
N ALA A 131 11.35 -18.39 -5.11
CA ALA A 131 11.52 -18.87 -3.75
C ALA A 131 12.99 -18.78 -3.32
N PRO A 132 13.30 -18.21 -2.14
CA PRO A 132 14.67 -18.11 -1.63
C PRO A 132 15.26 -19.48 -1.23
N ASP A 133 14.39 -20.45 -0.99
CA ASP A 133 14.72 -21.82 -0.62
C ASP A 133 13.60 -22.80 -1.00
N THR A 134 13.83 -24.09 -0.83
CA THR A 134 12.88 -25.15 -1.18
C THR A 134 11.66 -25.26 -0.26
N ASN A 135 11.67 -24.57 0.88
CA ASN A 135 10.61 -24.63 1.89
C ASN A 135 9.65 -23.45 1.80
N THR A 136 10.01 -22.40 1.05
CA THR A 136 9.20 -21.21 0.90
C THR A 136 8.19 -21.38 -0.24
N CYS A 137 6.91 -21.38 0.09
CA CYS A 137 5.85 -21.28 -0.90
C CYS A 137 5.57 -19.80 -1.22
N VAL A 138 5.99 -19.33 -2.38
CA VAL A 138 5.87 -17.91 -2.76
C VAL A 138 4.41 -17.47 -2.82
N ALA A 139 3.49 -18.34 -3.23
CA ALA A 139 2.05 -18.06 -3.25
C ALA A 139 1.44 -17.84 -1.85
N ASP A 140 2.17 -18.11 -0.78
CA ASP A 140 1.73 -17.76 0.58
C ASP A 140 1.94 -16.27 0.90
N TYR A 141 2.74 -15.56 0.10
CA TYR A 141 3.13 -14.17 0.34
C TYR A 141 2.74 -13.23 -0.80
N THR A 142 2.43 -13.77 -1.98
CA THR A 142 2.24 -12.96 -3.20
C THR A 142 1.05 -13.40 -4.02
N VAL A 143 0.50 -12.43 -4.76
CA VAL A 143 -0.54 -12.65 -5.77
C VAL A 143 -0.08 -12.04 -7.08
N GLY A 144 -0.24 -12.75 -8.20
CA GLY A 144 0.04 -12.20 -9.52
C GLY A 144 -0.92 -11.07 -9.86
N TYR A 145 -0.35 -9.90 -10.14
CA TYR A 145 -1.10 -8.70 -10.50
C TYR A 145 -1.06 -8.41 -11.98
N MET A 146 0.13 -8.23 -12.52
CA MET A 146 0.35 -8.00 -13.94
C MET A 146 1.49 -8.86 -14.46
N TRP A 147 1.42 -9.22 -15.73
CA TRP A 147 2.47 -9.97 -16.42
C TRP A 147 2.79 -9.28 -17.75
N GLY A 148 4.08 -9.20 -18.08
CA GLY A 148 4.55 -8.63 -19.32
C GLY A 148 5.87 -9.24 -19.77
N THR A 149 6.24 -8.98 -21.03
CA THR A 149 7.53 -9.36 -21.58
C THR A 149 8.36 -8.14 -21.90
N THR A 150 9.65 -8.22 -21.63
CA THR A 150 10.63 -7.22 -22.08
C THR A 150 11.33 -7.75 -23.33
N GLY A 151 11.46 -6.89 -24.34
CA GLY A 151 12.15 -7.20 -25.58
C GLY A 151 13.13 -6.11 -25.98
N ILE A 152 14.04 -6.42 -26.88
CA ILE A 152 14.97 -5.46 -27.48
C ILE A 152 14.45 -5.09 -28.85
N LEU A 153 14.21 -3.79 -29.06
CA LEU A 153 13.94 -3.23 -30.38
C LEU A 153 15.24 -2.68 -30.96
N TYR A 154 15.62 -3.09 -32.14
CA TYR A 154 16.83 -2.59 -32.82
C TYR A 154 16.53 -2.27 -34.29
N ASN A 155 17.28 -1.31 -34.85
CA ASN A 155 17.19 -0.95 -36.25
C ASN A 155 18.06 -1.93 -37.08
N THR A 156 17.48 -2.46 -38.15
CA THR A 156 18.15 -3.39 -39.09
C THR A 156 18.67 -2.70 -40.36
N ALA A 157 18.59 -1.35 -40.43
CA ALA A 157 19.07 -0.59 -41.60
C ALA A 157 20.59 -0.43 -41.61
#